data_0b45b44c249b53d0e1fdbaa1c1454a0d
#
_entry.id   0b45b44c249b53d0e1fdbaa1c1454a0d
#
_cell.length_a   1.000
_cell.length_b   1.000
_cell.length_c   1.000
_cell.angle_alpha   90.00
_cell.angle_beta   90.00
_cell.angle_gamma   90.00
#
_symmetry.space_group_name_H-M   'P 1'
#
loop_
_entity.id
_entity.type
_entity.pdbx_description
1 polymer ?
#
loop_
_entity_poly.entity_id
_entity_poly.type
_entity_poly.pdbx_seq_one_letter_code
_entity_poly.pdbx_strand_id
1 'polypeptide(L)'
;MKSLRHDPLRLDVAAFAADAGVLSGVWPGASLPRLADLQVPPQDVGQADVQWQVQGERQARPGSEAELWLALSAQAPVWLTCQRCLLPMPVDLALDRRLRFVAGEAQAEALDADSDDDVLALSRSLDLRELVEDELLLGLPLVPRHTACPTPLPVPIRLEDGADALSDGPADGDRLDMPALDEAADDSLRPDGRPNPFAVLRQLKKGGSGG
;
A
#
# COMPACT_ATOMS: atom_id res chain seq x y z
N MET A 1 19.76 30.29 20.67
CA MET A 1 18.67 29.41 20.15
C MET A 1 17.76 30.30 19.34
N LYS A 2 17.73 30.18 18.00
CA LYS A 2 16.74 30.88 17.16
C LYS A 2 15.39 30.28 17.52
N SER A 3 14.47 31.09 18.07
CA SER A 3 13.06 30.74 18.21
C SER A 3 12.57 30.31 16.83
N LEU A 4 12.17 29.05 16.68
CA LEU A 4 11.47 28.59 15.48
C LEU A 4 10.21 29.44 15.36
N ARG A 5 10.14 30.26 14.32
CA ARG A 5 9.01 31.15 14.06
C ARG A 5 7.74 30.36 13.74
N HIS A 6 7.92 29.10 13.30
CA HIS A 6 6.87 28.15 12.95
C HIS A 6 7.09 26.84 13.71
N ASP A 7 6.02 26.30 14.28
CA ASP A 7 6.01 25.01 14.97
C ASP A 7 5.57 23.90 13.99
N PRO A 8 6.41 22.87 13.74
CA PRO A 8 6.05 21.79 12.81
C PRO A 8 4.84 20.96 13.26
N LEU A 9 4.51 20.91 14.55
CA LEU A 9 3.34 20.18 15.04
C LEU A 9 2.06 21.03 15.02
N ARG A 10 2.18 22.32 14.75
CA ARG A 10 1.06 23.27 14.70
C ARG A 10 1.33 24.35 13.64
N LEU A 11 1.59 23.90 12.41
CA LEU A 11 2.01 24.77 11.33
C LEU A 11 0.82 25.55 10.76
N ASP A 12 0.93 26.89 10.79
CA ASP A 12 0.09 27.77 9.98
C ASP A 12 0.68 27.80 8.55
N VAL A 13 0.09 27.03 7.65
CA VAL A 13 0.58 26.86 6.28
C VAL A 13 0.56 28.17 5.51
N ALA A 14 -0.45 29.02 5.72
CA ALA A 14 -0.57 30.30 5.01
C ALA A 14 0.53 31.27 5.45
N ALA A 15 0.79 31.39 6.74
CA ALA A 15 1.88 32.21 7.27
C ALA A 15 3.25 31.66 6.87
N PHE A 16 3.41 30.34 6.91
CA PHE A 16 4.65 29.67 6.54
C PHE A 16 5.00 29.86 5.05
N ALA A 17 4.02 29.69 4.17
CA ALA A 17 4.19 29.92 2.72
C ALA A 17 4.42 31.42 2.40
N ALA A 18 3.75 32.33 3.11
CA ALA A 18 3.97 33.79 2.94
C ALA A 18 5.38 34.21 3.34
N ASP A 19 5.97 33.58 4.36
CA ASP A 19 7.33 33.80 4.83
C ASP A 19 8.40 33.07 4.01
N ALA A 20 8.02 32.29 2.98
CA ALA A 20 8.88 31.36 2.26
C ALA A 20 9.70 30.49 3.24
N GLY A 21 9.01 29.99 4.26
CA GLY A 21 9.61 29.29 5.39
C GLY A 21 10.27 27.98 4.97
N VAL A 22 11.34 27.61 5.68
CA VAL A 22 11.99 26.30 5.56
C VAL A 22 12.17 25.72 6.95
N LEU A 23 11.71 24.50 7.14
CA LEU A 23 11.92 23.69 8.33
C LEU A 23 12.53 22.37 7.94
N SER A 24 13.38 21.84 8.79
CA SER A 24 13.94 20.49 8.67
C SER A 24 14.25 19.93 10.06
N GLY A 25 14.24 18.63 10.14
CA GLY A 25 14.53 17.98 11.42
C GLY A 25 14.61 16.46 11.31
N VAL A 26 14.67 15.86 12.46
CA VAL A 26 14.68 14.40 12.61
C VAL A 26 13.64 14.05 13.69
N TRP A 27 12.77 13.13 13.39
CA TRP A 27 11.86 12.55 14.38
C TRP A 27 12.25 11.11 14.68
N PRO A 28 12.23 10.71 15.97
CA PRO A 28 12.37 9.30 16.32
C PRO A 28 11.29 8.47 15.61
N GLY A 29 11.67 7.32 15.03
CA GLY A 29 10.71 6.45 14.33
C GLY A 29 9.51 6.06 15.21
N ALA A 30 9.73 5.88 16.52
CA ALA A 30 8.67 5.60 17.49
C ALA A 30 7.66 6.75 17.67
N SER A 31 7.95 7.96 17.17
CA SER A 31 7.01 9.09 17.22
C SER A 31 6.01 9.11 16.06
N LEU A 32 6.15 8.18 15.10
CA LEU A 32 5.25 7.92 13.98
C LEU A 32 4.56 6.56 14.22
N PRO A 33 3.49 6.50 15.03
CA PRO A 33 2.98 5.25 15.57
C PRO A 33 2.46 4.28 14.51
N ARG A 34 1.77 4.76 13.48
CA ARG A 34 1.24 3.90 12.40
C ARG A 34 2.34 3.29 11.57
N LEU A 35 3.38 4.08 11.24
CA LEU A 35 4.56 3.58 10.54
C LEU A 35 5.36 2.62 11.43
N ALA A 36 5.44 2.91 12.73
CA ALA A 36 6.10 2.07 13.72
C ALA A 36 5.45 0.68 13.85
N ASP A 37 4.12 0.63 13.89
CA ASP A 37 3.34 -0.59 14.06
C ASP A 37 3.46 -1.56 12.85
N LEU A 38 3.79 -1.05 11.68
CA LEU A 38 3.99 -1.85 10.47
C LEU A 38 5.39 -2.47 10.36
N GLN A 39 6.33 -1.98 11.17
CA GLN A 39 7.72 -2.40 11.09
C GLN A 39 7.97 -3.69 11.89
N VAL A 40 8.81 -4.55 11.32
CA VAL A 40 9.27 -5.79 11.95
C VAL A 40 10.81 -5.81 11.94
N PRO A 41 11.46 -4.95 12.74
CA PRO A 41 12.91 -4.91 12.80
C PRO A 41 13.45 -6.22 13.41
N PRO A 42 14.68 -6.65 13.03
CA PRO A 42 15.40 -7.69 13.75
C PRO A 42 15.56 -7.34 15.24
N GLN A 43 15.74 -8.35 16.10
CA GLN A 43 15.74 -8.20 17.57
C GLN A 43 16.68 -7.12 18.12
N ASP A 44 17.82 -6.90 17.44
CA ASP A 44 18.85 -5.95 17.88
C ASP A 44 18.79 -4.61 17.12
N VAL A 45 17.78 -4.41 16.30
CA VAL A 45 17.62 -3.21 15.46
C VAL A 45 16.38 -2.45 15.90
N GLY A 46 16.57 -1.23 16.37
CA GLY A 46 15.47 -0.33 16.69
C GLY A 46 14.82 0.25 15.43
N GLN A 47 13.71 0.96 15.63
CA GLN A 47 13.12 1.78 14.58
C GLN A 47 14.05 2.94 14.26
N ALA A 48 14.33 3.16 12.99
CA ALA A 48 15.19 4.24 12.56
C ALA A 48 14.47 5.60 12.61
N ASP A 49 15.27 6.64 12.74
CA ASP A 49 14.77 8.00 12.72
C ASP A 49 14.33 8.42 11.31
N VAL A 50 13.31 9.28 11.27
CA VAL A 50 12.78 9.88 10.04
C VAL A 50 13.38 11.26 9.84
N GLN A 51 14.15 11.44 8.77
CA GLN A 51 14.65 12.75 8.36
C GLN A 51 13.61 13.42 7.49
N TRP A 52 13.34 14.71 7.70
CA TRP A 52 12.35 15.44 6.96
C TRP A 52 12.77 16.89 6.71
N GLN A 53 12.25 17.44 5.64
CA GLN A 53 12.36 18.86 5.28
C GLN A 53 11.06 19.32 4.63
N VAL A 54 10.65 20.54 4.94
CA VAL A 54 9.50 21.19 4.30
C VAL A 54 9.85 22.62 3.93
N GLN A 55 9.37 23.06 2.79
CA GLN A 55 9.49 24.44 2.31
C GLN A 55 8.11 24.96 1.92
N GLY A 56 7.75 26.13 2.45
CA GLY A 56 6.55 26.87 2.08
C GLY A 56 6.79 27.77 0.88
N GLU A 57 5.84 27.81 -0.04
CA GLU A 57 5.91 28.65 -1.23
C GLU A 57 4.54 29.30 -1.48
N ARG A 58 4.54 30.62 -1.74
CA ARG A 58 3.37 31.36 -2.16
C ARG A 58 3.54 31.84 -3.58
N GLN A 59 2.75 31.26 -4.50
CA GLN A 59 2.80 31.63 -5.93
C GLN A 59 1.71 32.64 -6.25
N ALA A 60 2.11 33.81 -6.72
CA ALA A 60 1.18 34.83 -7.20
C ALA A 60 0.64 34.42 -8.58
N ARG A 61 -0.69 34.47 -8.76
CA ARG A 61 -1.35 34.31 -10.05
C ARG A 61 -2.06 35.59 -10.48
N PRO A 62 -1.86 36.06 -11.72
CA PRO A 62 -2.58 37.22 -12.24
C PRO A 62 -4.09 36.97 -12.27
N GLY A 63 -4.87 37.83 -11.60
CA GLY A 63 -6.34 37.76 -11.61
C GLY A 63 -6.99 36.73 -10.71
N SER A 64 -6.23 36.03 -9.83
CA SER A 64 -6.73 35.09 -8.86
C SER A 64 -5.99 35.22 -7.53
N GLU A 65 -6.47 34.52 -6.49
CA GLU A 65 -5.75 34.40 -5.24
C GLU A 65 -4.42 33.67 -5.42
N ALA A 66 -3.44 34.03 -4.58
CA ALA A 66 -2.15 33.37 -4.62
C ALA A 66 -2.29 31.94 -4.14
N GLU A 67 -1.61 31.02 -4.82
CA GLU A 67 -1.56 29.61 -4.44
C GLU A 67 -0.57 29.39 -3.29
N LEU A 68 -0.96 28.52 -2.38
CA LEU A 68 -0.13 28.11 -1.25
C LEU A 68 0.36 26.70 -1.48
N TRP A 69 1.66 26.50 -1.38
CA TRP A 69 2.32 25.23 -1.64
C TRP A 69 3.25 24.84 -0.49
N LEU A 70 3.34 23.53 -0.24
CA LEU A 70 4.39 22.93 0.56
C LEU A 70 5.16 21.93 -0.30
N ALA A 71 6.48 22.10 -0.41
CA ALA A 71 7.38 21.09 -0.91
C ALA A 71 7.88 20.28 0.30
N LEU A 72 7.55 19.00 0.35
CA LEU A 72 7.83 18.09 1.45
C LEU A 72 8.75 16.98 0.97
N SER A 73 9.86 16.77 1.66
CA SER A 73 10.73 15.61 1.47
C SER A 73 10.99 14.91 2.79
N ALA A 74 11.00 13.59 2.77
CA ALA A 74 11.37 12.79 3.93
C ALA A 74 12.08 11.50 3.52
N GLN A 75 12.88 10.95 4.44
CA GLN A 75 13.56 9.69 4.27
C GLN A 75 13.43 8.88 5.57
N ALA A 76 13.06 7.62 5.42
CA ALA A 76 12.88 6.69 6.52
C ALA A 76 13.31 5.29 6.11
N PRO A 77 14.42 4.75 6.63
CA PRO A 77 14.71 3.33 6.50
C PRO A 77 13.75 2.55 7.42
N VAL A 78 13.00 1.61 6.85
CA VAL A 78 11.99 0.82 7.57
C VAL A 78 12.24 -0.67 7.38
N TRP A 79 11.78 -1.48 8.34
CA TRP A 79 11.86 -2.93 8.25
C TRP A 79 10.48 -3.51 8.01
N LEU A 80 10.28 -4.16 6.85
CA LEU A 80 9.01 -4.77 6.47
C LEU A 80 9.14 -6.29 6.42
N THR A 81 8.01 -7.00 6.50
CA THR A 81 7.98 -8.44 6.30
C THR A 81 7.96 -8.77 4.81
N CYS A 82 8.94 -9.50 4.33
CA CYS A 82 8.93 -10.02 2.98
C CYS A 82 7.76 -10.97 2.76
N GLN A 83 6.89 -10.67 1.79
CA GLN A 83 5.68 -11.46 1.52
C GLN A 83 5.96 -12.82 0.88
N ARG A 84 7.22 -13.12 0.56
CA ARG A 84 7.62 -14.41 -0.01
C ARG A 84 8.23 -15.36 1.02
N CYS A 85 9.16 -14.89 1.86
CA CYS A 85 9.87 -15.73 2.83
C CYS A 85 9.53 -15.42 4.28
N LEU A 86 8.69 -14.41 4.53
CA LEU A 86 8.24 -13.96 5.84
C LEU A 86 9.35 -13.46 6.79
N LEU A 87 10.54 -13.22 6.26
CA LEU A 87 11.66 -12.66 7.03
C LEU A 87 11.67 -11.13 6.93
N PRO A 88 12.22 -10.43 7.94
CA PRO A 88 12.42 -9.00 7.90
C PRO A 88 13.30 -8.58 6.72
N MET A 89 12.96 -7.47 6.08
CA MET A 89 13.74 -6.86 5.01
C MET A 89 13.82 -5.35 5.18
N PRO A 90 14.98 -4.74 4.96
CA PRO A 90 15.10 -3.30 4.97
C PRO A 90 14.50 -2.71 3.69
N VAL A 91 13.83 -1.58 3.84
CA VAL A 91 13.29 -0.77 2.74
C VAL A 91 13.63 0.68 3.03
N ASP A 92 14.30 1.34 2.10
CA ASP A 92 14.56 2.77 2.19
C ASP A 92 13.37 3.50 1.57
N LEU A 93 12.56 4.13 2.41
CA LEU A 93 11.48 5.00 1.97
C LEU A 93 12.05 6.39 1.69
N ALA A 94 11.71 6.93 0.53
CA ALA A 94 11.99 8.31 0.18
C ALA A 94 10.69 8.96 -0.32
N LEU A 95 10.40 10.12 0.23
CA LEU A 95 9.24 10.95 -0.07
C LEU A 95 9.74 12.26 -0.68
N ASP A 96 9.13 12.65 -1.79
CA ASP A 96 9.27 13.97 -2.41
C ASP A 96 7.89 14.34 -2.97
N ARG A 97 7.20 15.25 -2.28
CA ARG A 97 5.82 15.64 -2.58
C ARG A 97 5.68 17.14 -2.63
N ARG A 98 4.82 17.59 -3.51
CA ARG A 98 4.41 18.98 -3.59
C ARG A 98 2.90 19.05 -3.41
N LEU A 99 2.48 19.68 -2.31
CA LEU A 99 1.10 19.73 -1.87
C LEU A 99 0.57 21.14 -2.04
N ARG A 100 -0.60 21.28 -2.65
CA ARG A 100 -1.31 22.55 -2.80
C ARG A 100 -2.36 22.70 -1.73
N PHE A 101 -2.45 23.89 -1.13
CA PHE A 101 -3.43 24.17 -0.09
C PHE A 101 -4.44 25.21 -0.56
N VAL A 102 -5.73 24.94 -0.36
CA VAL A 102 -6.85 25.80 -0.73
C VAL A 102 -7.84 25.96 0.40
N ALA A 103 -8.66 27.02 0.36
CA ALA A 103 -9.62 27.30 1.41
C ALA A 103 -10.84 26.40 1.31
N GLY A 104 -11.00 25.49 2.28
CA GLY A 104 -12.19 24.64 2.45
C GLY A 104 -12.17 23.32 1.68
N GLU A 105 -12.81 22.31 2.28
CA GLU A 105 -12.85 20.93 1.79
C GLU A 105 -13.48 20.80 0.40
N ALA A 106 -14.61 21.46 0.15
CA ALA A 106 -15.31 21.38 -1.12
C ALA A 106 -14.48 21.92 -2.31
N GLN A 107 -13.64 22.93 -2.05
CA GLN A 107 -12.73 23.46 -3.05
C GLN A 107 -11.54 22.52 -3.28
N ALA A 108 -11.02 21.94 -2.20
CA ALA A 108 -9.94 20.94 -2.28
C ALA A 108 -10.39 19.74 -3.11
N GLU A 109 -11.54 19.13 -2.79
CA GLU A 109 -12.12 17.99 -3.50
C GLU A 109 -12.34 18.27 -5.00
N ALA A 110 -12.89 19.45 -5.33
CA ALA A 110 -13.14 19.83 -6.72
C ALA A 110 -11.84 20.00 -7.52
N LEU A 111 -10.80 20.61 -6.92
CA LEU A 111 -9.53 20.83 -7.59
C LEU A 111 -8.67 19.57 -7.67
N ASP A 112 -8.71 18.72 -6.66
CA ASP A 112 -8.00 17.44 -6.63
C ASP A 112 -8.51 16.48 -7.73
N ALA A 113 -9.82 16.48 -8.00
CA ALA A 113 -10.42 15.69 -9.07
C ALA A 113 -10.02 16.15 -10.49
N ASP A 114 -9.68 17.43 -10.66
CA ASP A 114 -9.40 18.05 -11.96
C ASP A 114 -7.92 18.34 -12.23
N SER A 115 -7.03 18.05 -11.26
CA SER A 115 -5.59 18.32 -11.37
C SER A 115 -4.73 17.10 -11.07
N ASP A 116 -3.49 17.12 -11.56
CA ASP A 116 -2.48 16.13 -11.21
C ASP A 116 -1.76 16.47 -9.88
N ASP A 117 -2.10 17.59 -9.27
CA ASP A 117 -1.53 18.06 -8.01
C ASP A 117 -2.34 17.48 -6.83
N ASP A 118 -1.67 17.09 -5.77
CA ASP A 118 -2.31 16.71 -4.50
C ASP A 118 -2.84 17.98 -3.80
N VAL A 119 -4.16 18.14 -3.73
CA VAL A 119 -4.81 19.34 -3.18
C VAL A 119 -5.43 19.07 -1.83
N LEU A 120 -5.01 19.82 -0.83
CA LEU A 120 -5.48 19.70 0.55
C LEU A 120 -6.24 20.94 1.01
N ALA A 121 -7.20 20.74 1.89
CA ALA A 121 -7.88 21.85 2.55
C ALA A 121 -6.96 22.53 3.56
N LEU A 122 -6.95 23.87 3.54
CA LEU A 122 -6.18 24.67 4.46
C LEU A 122 -6.77 24.56 5.87
N SER A 123 -6.03 23.95 6.78
CA SER A 123 -6.34 23.89 8.20
C SER A 123 -5.71 25.08 8.95
N ARG A 124 -6.26 25.42 10.10
CA ARG A 124 -5.69 26.47 10.98
C ARG A 124 -4.38 26.04 11.63
N SER A 125 -4.13 24.76 11.71
CA SER A 125 -2.99 24.19 12.40
C SER A 125 -2.74 22.80 11.81
N LEU A 126 -1.73 22.68 10.96
CA LEU A 126 -1.31 21.42 10.35
C LEU A 126 -0.29 20.74 11.26
N ASP A 127 -0.51 19.48 11.61
CA ASP A 127 0.53 18.62 12.19
C ASP A 127 1.38 18.05 11.04
N LEU A 128 2.58 18.60 10.86
CA LEU A 128 3.49 18.15 9.79
C LEU A 128 3.99 16.71 10.00
N ARG A 129 4.08 16.25 11.26
CA ARG A 129 4.53 14.89 11.55
C ARG A 129 3.47 13.87 11.12
N GLU A 130 2.18 14.17 11.37
CA GLU A 130 1.07 13.35 10.89
C GLU A 130 1.04 13.31 9.37
N LEU A 131 1.20 14.45 8.70
CA LEU A 131 1.28 14.51 7.23
C LEU A 131 2.46 13.70 6.67
N VAL A 132 3.64 13.82 7.26
CA VAL A 132 4.82 13.03 6.84
C VAL A 132 4.58 11.55 7.05
N GLU A 133 3.94 11.15 8.14
CA GLU A 133 3.58 9.76 8.39
C GLU A 133 2.62 9.23 7.33
N ASP A 134 1.57 9.99 6.99
CA ASP A 134 0.60 9.62 5.94
C ASP A 134 1.27 9.41 4.60
N GLU A 135 2.12 10.35 4.18
CA GLU A 135 2.84 10.26 2.92
C GLU A 135 3.85 9.11 2.87
N LEU A 136 4.54 8.82 3.97
CA LEU A 136 5.42 7.66 4.07
C LEU A 136 4.65 6.34 3.98
N LEU A 137 3.46 6.27 4.59
CA LEU A 137 2.58 5.10 4.49
C LEU A 137 2.11 4.86 3.06
N LEU A 138 1.78 5.92 2.32
CA LEU A 138 1.42 5.84 0.90
C LEU A 138 2.61 5.43 0.03
N GLY A 139 3.83 5.74 0.45
CA GLY A 139 5.07 5.34 -0.23
C GLY A 139 5.51 3.89 0.00
N LEU A 140 4.83 3.14 0.87
CA LEU A 140 5.16 1.74 1.13
C LEU A 140 4.94 0.86 -0.11
N PRO A 141 5.82 -0.12 -0.38
CA PRO A 141 5.59 -1.07 -1.45
C PRO A 141 4.35 -1.93 -1.16
N LEU A 142 3.44 -2.05 -2.11
CA LEU A 142 2.21 -2.86 -1.98
C LEU A 142 2.51 -4.32 -1.60
N VAL A 143 3.60 -4.87 -2.12
CA VAL A 143 4.04 -6.24 -1.82
C VAL A 143 5.56 -6.24 -1.59
N PRO A 144 6.02 -6.01 -0.35
CA PRO A 144 7.44 -6.02 -0.04
C PRO A 144 8.04 -7.41 -0.27
N ARG A 145 9.14 -7.49 -1.02
CA ARG A 145 9.85 -8.74 -1.34
C ARG A 145 11.34 -8.50 -1.44
N HIS A 146 12.14 -9.41 -0.86
CA HIS A 146 13.57 -9.43 -1.15
C HIS A 146 13.80 -9.66 -2.65
N THR A 147 14.79 -9.03 -3.22
CA THR A 147 15.28 -9.34 -4.57
C THR A 147 15.70 -10.82 -4.66
N ALA A 148 16.44 -11.29 -3.65
CA ALA A 148 16.77 -12.69 -3.42
C ALA A 148 16.48 -13.03 -1.96
N CYS A 149 15.61 -14.02 -1.69
CA CYS A 149 15.32 -14.41 -0.32
C CYS A 149 16.51 -15.12 0.30
N PRO A 150 16.89 -14.79 1.55
CA PRO A 150 18.05 -15.41 2.23
C PRO A 150 17.82 -16.89 2.51
N THR A 151 16.58 -17.33 2.67
CA THR A 151 16.22 -18.74 2.85
C THR A 151 15.55 -19.23 1.58
N PRO A 152 16.00 -20.37 1.00
CA PRO A 152 15.30 -20.99 -0.12
C PRO A 152 13.85 -21.27 0.30
N LEU A 153 12.91 -20.88 -0.55
CA LEU A 153 11.52 -21.27 -0.34
C LEU A 153 11.45 -22.79 -0.37
N PRO A 154 10.63 -23.44 0.47
CA PRO A 154 10.33 -24.84 0.26
C PRO A 154 9.82 -24.97 -1.17
N VAL A 155 10.54 -25.75 -1.96
CA VAL A 155 10.10 -26.06 -3.33
C VAL A 155 8.70 -26.62 -3.17
N PRO A 156 7.67 -26.08 -3.84
CA PRO A 156 6.36 -26.71 -3.82
C PRO A 156 6.61 -28.17 -4.18
N ILE A 157 6.11 -29.09 -3.32
CA ILE A 157 6.16 -30.52 -3.61
C ILE A 157 5.70 -30.62 -5.06
N ARG A 158 6.63 -30.91 -5.99
CA ARG A 158 6.22 -31.43 -7.28
C ARG A 158 5.43 -32.65 -6.90
N LEU A 159 4.14 -32.61 -7.10
CA LEU A 159 3.40 -33.82 -7.36
C LEU A 159 4.17 -34.40 -8.54
N GLU A 160 5.08 -35.31 -8.23
CA GLU A 160 5.74 -36.07 -9.27
C GLU A 160 4.58 -36.63 -10.06
N ASP A 161 4.45 -36.15 -11.26
CA ASP A 161 3.53 -36.70 -12.22
C ASP A 161 3.80 -38.19 -12.14
N GLY A 162 2.87 -38.97 -11.59
CA GLY A 162 2.93 -40.41 -11.53
C GLY A 162 2.76 -41.03 -12.93
N ALA A 163 3.44 -40.44 -13.93
CA ALA A 163 3.45 -40.84 -15.30
C ALA A 163 4.58 -41.84 -15.66
N ASP A 164 5.56 -42.03 -14.75
CA ASP A 164 6.69 -42.91 -15.02
C ASP A 164 6.70 -44.23 -14.23
N ALA A 165 5.63 -44.58 -13.52
CA ALA A 165 5.52 -45.85 -12.83
C ALA A 165 4.59 -46.87 -13.54
N LEU A 166 4.21 -46.64 -14.78
CA LEU A 166 3.36 -47.54 -15.55
C LEU A 166 3.99 -48.01 -16.90
N SER A 167 5.29 -48.20 -16.93
CA SER A 167 5.95 -48.92 -18.03
C SER A 167 6.72 -50.11 -17.47
N ASP A 168 6.04 -51.20 -17.23
CA ASP A 168 6.42 -52.61 -17.39
C ASP A 168 5.46 -53.50 -16.60
N GLY A 169 4.24 -53.62 -17.12
CA GLY A 169 3.32 -54.69 -16.77
C GLY A 169 2.77 -55.29 -18.04
N PRO A 170 2.64 -56.65 -18.15
CA PRO A 170 2.21 -57.30 -19.37
C PRO A 170 0.80 -56.86 -19.76
N ALA A 171 0.64 -56.67 -21.06
CA ALA A 171 -0.63 -56.37 -21.70
C ALA A 171 -1.61 -57.53 -21.52
N ASP A 172 -2.48 -57.47 -20.50
CA ASP A 172 -3.70 -58.25 -20.47
C ASP A 172 -4.87 -57.30 -20.38
N GLY A 173 -5.71 -57.40 -21.39
CA GLY A 173 -6.82 -56.53 -21.64
C GLY A 173 -7.94 -56.73 -20.63
N ASP A 174 -8.10 -55.78 -19.72
CA ASP A 174 -9.38 -55.52 -19.09
C ASP A 174 -9.60 -54.00 -19.11
N ARG A 175 -10.29 -53.59 -20.18
CA ARG A 175 -10.72 -52.22 -20.39
C ARG A 175 -11.78 -51.94 -19.34
N LEU A 176 -11.36 -51.36 -18.19
CA LEU A 176 -12.31 -50.83 -17.24
C LEU A 176 -13.12 -49.75 -17.94
N ASP A 177 -14.36 -50.13 -18.22
CA ASP A 177 -15.43 -49.29 -18.72
C ASP A 177 -15.64 -48.17 -17.66
N MET A 178 -15.01 -47.03 -17.89
CA MET A 178 -15.30 -45.86 -17.08
C MET A 178 -16.70 -45.38 -17.49
N PRO A 179 -17.67 -45.35 -16.58
CA PRO A 179 -18.97 -44.79 -16.90
C PRO A 179 -18.75 -43.33 -17.35
N ALA A 180 -19.34 -42.96 -18.46
CA ALA A 180 -19.45 -41.60 -18.93
C ALA A 180 -19.94 -40.76 -17.72
N LEU A 181 -19.22 -39.71 -17.40
CA LEU A 181 -19.66 -38.72 -16.40
C LEU A 181 -20.96 -38.11 -16.92
N ASP A 182 -22.09 -38.63 -16.44
CA ASP A 182 -23.39 -38.04 -16.67
C ASP A 182 -23.38 -36.58 -16.20
N GLU A 183 -23.65 -35.69 -17.12
CA GLU A 183 -23.74 -34.23 -16.96
C GLU A 183 -24.88 -33.77 -16.04
N ALA A 184 -25.23 -34.49 -15.02
CA ALA A 184 -26.32 -34.16 -14.10
C ALA A 184 -26.00 -34.39 -12.62
N ALA A 185 -24.76 -34.19 -12.22
CA ALA A 185 -24.50 -34.08 -10.76
C ALA A 185 -25.14 -32.79 -10.26
N ASP A 186 -26.12 -32.95 -9.38
CA ASP A 186 -26.78 -31.81 -8.69
C ASP A 186 -25.72 -31.09 -7.83
N ASP A 187 -25.17 -30.01 -8.40
CA ASP A 187 -24.13 -29.18 -7.81
C ASP A 187 -24.63 -28.34 -6.62
N SER A 188 -25.88 -28.55 -6.19
CA SER A 188 -26.49 -27.88 -5.04
C SER A 188 -25.96 -28.41 -3.69
N LEU A 189 -25.37 -29.60 -3.71
CA LEU A 189 -24.78 -30.24 -2.51
C LEU A 189 -23.30 -30.54 -2.72
N ARG A 190 -22.52 -30.40 -1.66
CA ARG A 190 -21.12 -30.85 -1.62
C ARG A 190 -21.05 -32.38 -1.46
N PRO A 191 -19.88 -33.01 -1.71
CA PRO A 191 -19.69 -34.45 -1.47
C PRO A 191 -19.95 -34.89 -0.02
N ASP A 192 -19.90 -33.94 0.93
CA ASP A 192 -20.19 -34.14 2.36
C ASP A 192 -21.69 -33.96 2.70
N GLY A 193 -22.55 -33.79 1.70
CA GLY A 193 -24.01 -33.65 1.85
C GLY A 193 -24.46 -32.27 2.36
N ARG A 194 -23.54 -31.30 2.49
CA ARG A 194 -23.89 -29.93 2.92
C ARG A 194 -24.27 -29.05 1.72
N PRO A 195 -25.15 -28.06 1.92
CA PRO A 195 -25.48 -27.13 0.85
C PRO A 195 -24.25 -26.41 0.32
N ASN A 196 -24.12 -26.36 -1.01
CA ASN A 196 -23.04 -25.63 -1.65
C ASN A 196 -23.34 -24.10 -1.62
N PRO A 197 -22.60 -23.28 -0.88
CA PRO A 197 -22.85 -21.85 -0.75
C PRO A 197 -22.71 -21.10 -2.09
N PHE A 198 -22.06 -21.72 -3.09
CA PHE A 198 -21.85 -21.13 -4.41
C PHE A 198 -22.92 -21.54 -5.44
N ALA A 199 -23.88 -22.41 -5.08
CA ALA A 199 -24.95 -22.83 -5.99
C ALA A 199 -25.77 -21.65 -6.53
N VAL A 200 -25.88 -20.57 -5.76
CA VAL A 200 -26.59 -19.33 -6.16
C VAL A 200 -25.90 -18.62 -7.34
N LEU A 201 -24.58 -18.75 -7.52
CA LEU A 201 -23.85 -18.12 -8.62
C LEU A 201 -24.22 -18.69 -9.99
N ARG A 202 -24.76 -19.89 -10.03
CA ARG A 202 -25.25 -20.53 -11.26
C ARG A 202 -26.44 -19.77 -11.89
N GLN A 203 -27.23 -19.09 -11.06
CA GLN A 203 -28.37 -18.28 -11.52
C GLN A 203 -27.90 -17.01 -12.23
N LEU A 204 -26.74 -16.45 -11.85
CA LEU A 204 -26.15 -15.27 -12.49
C LEU A 204 -25.63 -15.56 -13.91
N LYS A 205 -25.19 -16.80 -14.18
CA LYS A 205 -24.67 -17.20 -15.49
C LYS A 205 -25.79 -17.39 -16.54
N LYS A 206 -27.02 -17.65 -16.13
CA LYS A 206 -28.18 -17.83 -17.05
C LYS A 206 -28.86 -16.52 -17.44
N GLY A 207 -28.57 -15.40 -16.79
CA GLY A 207 -29.19 -14.09 -17.07
C GLY A 207 -28.47 -13.25 -18.14
N GLY A 208 -27.37 -13.70 -18.75
CA GLY A 208 -26.51 -12.90 -19.63
C GLY A 208 -26.63 -13.18 -21.14
N SER A 209 -27.68 -13.89 -21.61
CA SER A 209 -27.92 -14.12 -23.05
C SER A 209 -29.28 -13.60 -23.46
N GLY A 210 -29.31 -12.31 -23.79
CA GLY A 210 -30.54 -11.68 -24.33
C GLY A 210 -30.39 -10.18 -24.42
N GLY A 211 -29.91 -9.67 -25.55
CA GLY A 211 -29.92 -8.27 -25.88
C GLY A 211 -28.85 -7.92 -26.91
#